data_92a7698df7a31734c5f4e7e8cde2285a
#
_entry.id   92a7698df7a31734c5f4e7e8cde2285a
#
_cell.length_a   1.000
_cell.length_b   1.000
_cell.length_c   1.000
_cell.angle_alpha   90.00
_cell.angle_beta   90.00
_cell.angle_gamma   90.00
#
_symmetry.space_group_name_H-M   'P 1'
#
loop_
_entity.id
_entity.type
_entity.pdbx_description
1 polymer ?
#
loop_
_entity_poly.entity_id
_entity_poly.type
_entity_poly.pdbx_seq_one_letter_code
_entity_poly.pdbx_strand_id
1 'polypeptide(L)'
;HPAFELSESFKDKLNPTKKKKPKLKLKSINTNYDINDIKNVDELDSALEHIINTNDSYNFNRGSFSLKEIHGYVMLLPESYYGKGSYDKWIRVGLALYHTDRRLFLSWIKFSSQSKDFDFSDIPGFFDFWKKFGENKKEELTHRSIMFWARNDAPRDKYDEFRRETLDHYIDITVAGDFMPSHENKKGKEMNVAQQCARDYDLAVVLYQMFKDQFICYSQNGRGKWMKFDGNRWLENEEAWSLRKALSEEMYSVYQEKVVANMSFVQTFEEDDPRWNAIRTRTHNLAQCCQLLKKSSPKDNILKEAKALFYDKDFLEKQDQYPYLLCYNNGVYDFKENIFRDGRPEDYISKSTNIDYIPLSKINQNTLEEINEFMEQLFP
;
A
#
# COMPACT_ATOMS: atom_id res chain seq x y z
N HIS A 1 -55.51 -9.63 -16.69
CA HIS A 1 -55.95 -11.01 -16.98
C HIS A 1 -55.44 -11.90 -15.84
N PRO A 2 -56.27 -12.75 -15.18
CA PRO A 2 -55.87 -13.54 -14.02
C PRO A 2 -54.66 -14.46 -14.26
N ALA A 3 -54.36 -14.77 -15.54
CA ALA A 3 -53.22 -15.59 -15.92
C ALA A 3 -51.83 -14.92 -15.72
N PHE A 4 -51.81 -13.64 -15.37
CA PHE A 4 -50.54 -12.89 -15.16
C PHE A 4 -50.36 -12.41 -13.72
N GLU A 5 -51.20 -12.86 -12.79
CA GLU A 5 -50.95 -12.61 -11.37
C GLU A 5 -49.80 -13.50 -10.86
N LEU A 6 -48.70 -12.84 -10.45
CA LEU A 6 -47.59 -13.51 -9.81
C LEU A 6 -48.04 -14.13 -8.48
N SER A 7 -47.67 -15.37 -8.23
CA SER A 7 -47.95 -16.04 -6.97
C SER A 7 -47.34 -15.23 -5.79
N GLU A 8 -47.97 -15.27 -4.64
CA GLU A 8 -47.50 -14.55 -3.42
C GLU A 8 -46.03 -14.81 -3.10
N SER A 9 -45.58 -16.06 -3.28
CA SER A 9 -44.19 -16.46 -3.08
C SER A 9 -43.21 -15.80 -4.08
N PHE A 10 -43.69 -15.34 -5.23
CA PHE A 10 -42.90 -14.62 -6.22
C PHE A 10 -42.97 -13.11 -6.01
N LYS A 11 -44.10 -12.59 -5.51
CA LYS A 11 -44.24 -11.19 -5.08
C LYS A 11 -43.26 -10.89 -3.93
N ASP A 12 -43.07 -11.83 -3.00
CA ASP A 12 -42.09 -11.72 -1.90
C ASP A 12 -40.63 -11.75 -2.37
N LYS A 13 -40.35 -12.39 -3.52
CA LYS A 13 -39.02 -12.39 -4.14
C LYS A 13 -38.74 -11.13 -4.95
N LEU A 14 -39.76 -10.53 -5.57
CA LEU A 14 -39.63 -9.33 -6.38
C LEU A 14 -39.73 -8.03 -5.56
N ASN A 15 -40.46 -8.04 -4.44
CA ASN A 15 -40.34 -7.03 -3.42
C ASN A 15 -39.42 -7.57 -2.30
N PRO A 16 -38.10 -7.37 -2.36
CA PRO A 16 -37.28 -7.55 -1.19
C PRO A 16 -37.78 -6.46 -0.22
N THR A 17 -38.77 -6.81 0.60
CA THR A 17 -39.03 -6.12 1.86
C THR A 17 -37.62 -5.94 2.42
N LYS A 18 -37.21 -4.69 2.57
CA LYS A 18 -35.90 -4.28 3.11
C LYS A 18 -35.44 -5.36 4.07
N LYS A 19 -34.71 -6.36 3.57
CA LYS A 19 -33.99 -7.29 4.43
C LYS A 19 -33.19 -6.34 5.28
N LYS A 20 -33.59 -6.19 6.53
CA LYS A 20 -32.78 -5.48 7.53
C LYS A 20 -31.40 -5.98 7.27
N LYS A 21 -30.54 -5.11 6.69
CA LYS A 21 -29.12 -5.45 6.50
C LYS A 21 -28.73 -6.10 7.81
N PRO A 22 -28.22 -7.33 7.82
CA PRO A 22 -27.83 -7.93 9.06
C PRO A 22 -27.01 -6.84 9.73
N LYS A 23 -27.44 -6.38 10.91
CA LYS A 23 -26.60 -5.49 11.73
C LYS A 23 -25.34 -6.30 11.86
N LEU A 24 -24.32 -5.95 11.10
CA LEU A 24 -22.97 -6.43 11.29
C LEU A 24 -22.67 -6.04 12.73
N LYS A 25 -23.04 -6.97 13.64
CA LYS A 25 -22.57 -6.89 15.00
C LYS A 25 -21.06 -6.86 14.84
N LEU A 26 -20.45 -5.79 15.25
CA LEU A 26 -19.01 -5.59 15.37
C LEU A 26 -18.35 -6.65 16.30
N LYS A 27 -18.83 -7.90 16.23
CA LYS A 27 -18.23 -9.07 16.87
C LYS A 27 -16.96 -9.55 16.18
N SER A 28 -16.52 -8.87 15.12
CA SER A 28 -15.28 -9.24 14.42
C SER A 28 -14.08 -8.34 14.75
N ILE A 29 -14.25 -7.29 15.53
CA ILE A 29 -13.11 -6.72 16.26
C ILE A 29 -13.12 -7.44 17.61
N ASN A 30 -12.44 -8.59 17.65
CA ASN A 30 -12.17 -9.29 18.90
C ASN A 30 -11.08 -8.52 19.65
N THR A 31 -11.39 -7.27 19.99
CA THR A 31 -10.57 -6.48 20.90
C THR A 31 -11.02 -6.83 22.29
N ASN A 32 -10.14 -7.46 23.06
CA ASN A 32 -10.34 -7.61 24.51
C ASN A 32 -10.31 -6.26 25.26
N TYR A 33 -10.33 -5.13 24.51
CA TYR A 33 -10.30 -3.77 25.02
C TYR A 33 -11.63 -3.09 24.74
N ASP A 34 -12.24 -2.53 25.78
CA ASP A 34 -13.33 -1.56 25.64
C ASP A 34 -12.70 -0.21 25.24
N ILE A 35 -13.22 0.40 24.19
CA ILE A 35 -12.77 1.73 23.72
C ILE A 35 -12.91 2.79 24.83
N ASN A 36 -13.88 2.60 25.73
CA ASN A 36 -14.12 3.49 26.87
C ASN A 36 -13.04 3.41 27.96
N ASP A 37 -12.21 2.38 27.93
CA ASP A 37 -11.12 2.19 28.91
C ASP A 37 -9.83 2.90 28.51
N ILE A 38 -9.73 3.42 27.28
CA ILE A 38 -8.54 4.11 26.77
C ILE A 38 -8.57 5.58 27.21
N LYS A 39 -7.77 5.92 28.23
CA LYS A 39 -7.73 7.26 28.85
C LYS A 39 -6.38 7.97 28.71
N ASN A 40 -5.37 7.26 28.25
CA ASN A 40 -4.01 7.78 28.09
C ASN A 40 -3.27 7.08 26.95
N VAL A 41 -2.07 7.58 26.63
CA VAL A 41 -1.22 7.07 25.55
C VAL A 41 -0.80 5.62 25.80
N ASP A 42 -0.46 5.24 27.02
CA ASP A 42 0.05 3.90 27.34
C ASP A 42 -1.03 2.83 27.15
N GLU A 43 -2.28 3.13 27.55
CA GLU A 43 -3.42 2.25 27.33
C GLU A 43 -3.74 2.12 25.84
N LEU A 44 -3.64 3.23 25.08
CA LEU A 44 -3.82 3.23 23.63
C LEU A 44 -2.75 2.39 22.95
N ASP A 45 -1.48 2.53 23.34
CA ASP A 45 -0.37 1.78 22.75
C ASP A 45 -0.51 0.28 23.04
N SER A 46 -0.89 -0.10 24.26
CA SER A 46 -1.13 -1.50 24.63
C SER A 46 -2.26 -2.11 23.81
N ALA A 47 -3.37 -1.38 23.63
CA ALA A 47 -4.50 -1.83 22.80
C ALA A 47 -4.13 -1.93 21.32
N LEU A 48 -3.33 -1.00 20.81
CA LEU A 48 -2.87 -0.95 19.43
C LEU A 48 -1.90 -2.10 19.13
N GLU A 49 -0.92 -2.35 19.99
CA GLU A 49 0.03 -3.46 19.84
C GLU A 49 -0.68 -4.81 19.73
N HIS A 50 -1.71 -5.02 20.54
CA HIS A 50 -2.49 -6.25 20.46
C HIS A 50 -3.16 -6.43 19.09
N ILE A 51 -3.68 -5.36 18.48
CA ILE A 51 -4.32 -5.42 17.15
C ILE A 51 -3.29 -5.62 16.05
N ILE A 52 -2.17 -4.91 16.14
CA ILE A 52 -1.12 -4.94 15.11
C ILE A 52 -0.39 -6.28 15.10
N ASN A 53 -0.05 -6.84 16.28
CA ASN A 53 0.76 -8.04 16.40
C ASN A 53 -0.03 -9.35 16.24
N THR A 54 -1.35 -9.36 16.51
CA THR A 54 -2.19 -10.59 16.43
C THR A 54 -2.40 -11.10 15.00
N ASN A 55 -2.10 -10.33 13.98
CA ASN A 55 -2.43 -10.66 12.59
C ASN A 55 -1.24 -10.95 11.67
N ASP A 56 0.00 -10.82 12.13
CA ASP A 56 1.17 -11.02 11.27
C ASP A 56 1.47 -12.50 10.95
N SER A 57 0.85 -13.45 11.65
CA SER A 57 1.28 -14.84 11.56
C SER A 57 0.61 -15.70 10.49
N TYR A 58 -0.54 -15.33 9.91
CA TYR A 58 -1.32 -16.29 9.11
C TYR A 58 -2.03 -15.79 7.84
N ASN A 59 -1.93 -14.54 7.41
CA ASN A 59 -2.71 -14.05 6.26
C ASN A 59 -1.89 -13.39 5.14
N PHE A 60 -0.77 -13.99 4.74
CA PHE A 60 -0.02 -13.61 3.53
C PHE A 60 -0.83 -13.81 2.22
N ASN A 61 -1.98 -14.51 2.28
CA ASN A 61 -2.70 -14.98 1.09
C ASN A 61 -3.71 -13.99 0.48
N ARG A 62 -3.80 -12.74 0.94
CA ARG A 62 -4.76 -11.78 0.38
C ARG A 62 -4.19 -10.38 0.32
N GLY A 63 -3.10 -10.10 -0.40
CA GLY A 63 -2.68 -8.70 -0.62
C GLY A 63 -2.75 -7.84 0.66
N SER A 64 -2.66 -8.48 1.82
CA SER A 64 -2.88 -7.87 3.11
C SER A 64 -1.62 -7.13 3.48
N PHE A 65 -1.72 -5.82 3.41
CA PHE A 65 -0.83 -4.92 4.11
C PHE A 65 -0.72 -5.39 5.54
N SER A 66 0.47 -5.49 6.06
CA SER A 66 0.63 -5.59 7.50
C SER A 66 -0.03 -4.35 8.12
N LEU A 67 -0.97 -4.53 9.03
CA LEU A 67 -1.60 -3.41 9.74
C LEU A 67 -0.52 -2.54 10.41
N LYS A 68 0.55 -3.17 10.86
CA LYS A 68 1.74 -2.55 11.42
C LYS A 68 2.42 -1.62 10.41
N GLU A 69 2.54 -2.06 9.17
CA GLU A 69 3.14 -1.24 8.12
C GLU A 69 2.31 0.01 7.80
N ILE A 70 0.99 -0.16 7.66
CA ILE A 70 0.10 0.99 7.41
C ILE A 70 0.11 1.96 8.60
N HIS A 71 0.07 1.44 9.81
CA HIS A 71 0.22 2.25 11.02
C HIS A 71 1.52 3.05 10.98
N GLY A 72 2.64 2.41 10.65
CA GLY A 72 3.94 3.07 10.57
C GLY A 72 3.95 4.22 9.54
N TYR A 73 3.40 4.02 8.33
CA TYR A 73 3.29 5.11 7.35
C TYR A 73 2.44 6.28 7.85
N VAL A 74 1.34 6.01 8.57
CA VAL A 74 0.50 7.07 9.14
C VAL A 74 1.28 7.88 10.18
N MET A 75 2.09 7.21 11.00
CA MET A 75 2.89 7.87 12.04
C MET A 75 4.05 8.72 11.48
N LEU A 76 4.41 8.54 10.20
CA LEU A 76 5.38 9.39 9.52
C LEU A 76 4.81 10.72 9.03
N LEU A 77 3.48 10.86 8.92
CA LEU A 77 2.84 12.06 8.40
C LEU A 77 3.14 13.26 9.30
N PRO A 78 3.50 14.42 8.72
CA PRO A 78 3.89 15.62 9.46
C PRO A 78 2.69 16.29 10.17
N GLU A 79 3.00 17.23 11.07
CA GLU A 79 1.99 17.99 11.85
C GLU A 79 0.93 18.69 10.98
N SER A 80 1.26 19.02 9.71
CA SER A 80 0.29 19.57 8.75
C SER A 80 -0.89 18.65 8.44
N TYR A 81 -0.88 17.39 8.91
CA TYR A 81 -1.95 16.41 8.76
C TYR A 81 -2.81 16.23 10.03
N TYR A 82 -2.34 16.63 11.22
CA TYR A 82 -3.07 16.45 12.48
C TYR A 82 -3.07 17.70 13.37
N GLY A 83 -2.32 18.74 12.99
CA GLY A 83 -2.25 19.98 13.74
C GLY A 83 -3.46 20.90 13.51
N LYS A 84 -3.42 22.09 14.11
CA LYS A 84 -4.50 23.06 14.01
C LYS A 84 -4.74 23.49 12.55
N GLY A 85 -6.00 23.41 12.09
CA GLY A 85 -6.41 23.76 10.74
C GLY A 85 -6.22 22.65 9.69
N SER A 86 -5.82 21.44 10.10
CA SER A 86 -5.58 20.31 9.19
C SER A 86 -6.81 19.40 8.97
N TYR A 87 -8.01 19.87 9.30
CA TYR A 87 -9.22 19.03 9.29
C TYR A 87 -9.40 18.21 8.01
N ASP A 88 -9.23 18.83 6.83
CA ASP A 88 -9.41 18.13 5.55
C ASP A 88 -8.37 17.01 5.34
N LYS A 89 -7.12 17.25 5.70
CA LYS A 89 -6.07 16.23 5.64
C LYS A 89 -6.29 15.13 6.69
N TRP A 90 -6.63 15.51 7.90
CA TRP A 90 -6.91 14.61 9.01
C TRP A 90 -8.06 13.64 8.70
N ILE A 91 -9.18 14.16 8.16
CA ILE A 91 -10.33 13.35 7.79
C ILE A 91 -10.00 12.38 6.64
N ARG A 92 -9.19 12.81 5.66
CA ARG A 92 -8.74 11.97 4.54
C ARG A 92 -7.87 10.82 5.01
N VAL A 93 -7.01 11.02 6.01
CA VAL A 93 -6.24 9.93 6.64
C VAL A 93 -7.19 8.92 7.29
N GLY A 94 -8.21 9.39 8.03
CA GLY A 94 -9.22 8.53 8.62
C GLY A 94 -9.98 7.70 7.59
N LEU A 95 -10.42 8.33 6.48
CA LEU A 95 -11.11 7.65 5.38
C LEU A 95 -10.21 6.59 4.72
N ALA A 96 -8.94 6.93 4.46
CA ALA A 96 -7.98 6.00 3.86
C ALA A 96 -7.74 4.76 4.75
N LEU A 97 -7.62 4.96 6.05
CA LEU A 97 -7.51 3.88 7.03
C LEU A 97 -8.77 3.02 7.09
N TYR A 98 -9.95 3.65 7.14
CA TYR A 98 -11.24 2.96 7.18
C TYR A 98 -11.49 2.06 5.98
N HIS A 99 -11.21 2.56 4.76
CA HIS A 99 -11.37 1.79 3.53
C HIS A 99 -10.33 0.69 3.38
N THR A 100 -9.16 0.85 3.99
CA THR A 100 -8.11 -0.16 4.00
C THR A 100 -8.49 -1.32 4.93
N ASP A 101 -8.67 -1.04 6.22
CA ASP A 101 -9.11 -2.01 7.22
C ASP A 101 -9.74 -1.30 8.43
N ARG A 102 -10.93 -1.73 8.81
CA ARG A 102 -11.66 -1.12 9.93
C ARG A 102 -10.97 -1.25 11.29
N ARG A 103 -10.05 -2.21 11.43
CA ARG A 103 -9.25 -2.42 12.64
C ARG A 103 -8.24 -1.30 12.86
N LEU A 104 -7.93 -0.50 11.83
CA LEU A 104 -7.03 0.64 11.89
C LEU A 104 -7.62 1.87 12.61
N PHE A 105 -8.80 1.75 13.23
CA PHE A 105 -9.39 2.81 14.06
C PHE A 105 -8.39 3.31 15.12
N LEU A 106 -7.77 2.41 15.88
CA LEU A 106 -6.80 2.81 16.92
C LEU A 106 -5.53 3.44 16.32
N SER A 107 -5.15 3.09 15.10
CA SER A 107 -4.08 3.79 14.37
C SER A 107 -4.45 5.24 14.07
N TRP A 108 -5.73 5.50 13.71
CA TRP A 108 -6.22 6.86 13.50
C TRP A 108 -6.27 7.65 14.81
N ILE A 109 -6.67 7.02 15.93
CA ILE A 109 -6.65 7.65 17.25
C ILE A 109 -5.22 7.97 17.68
N LYS A 110 -4.27 7.04 17.51
CA LYS A 110 -2.85 7.29 17.83
C LYS A 110 -2.27 8.42 16.99
N PHE A 111 -2.60 8.47 15.71
CA PHE A 111 -2.24 9.58 14.82
C PHE A 111 -2.84 10.90 15.31
N SER A 112 -4.13 10.93 15.68
CA SER A 112 -4.81 12.11 16.18
C SER A 112 -4.25 12.59 17.53
N SER A 113 -3.80 11.66 18.37
CA SER A 113 -3.24 11.98 19.70
C SER A 113 -1.90 12.71 19.67
N GLN A 114 -1.27 12.85 18.47
CA GLN A 114 -0.10 13.71 18.28
C GLN A 114 -0.46 15.21 18.31
N SER A 115 -1.74 15.56 18.11
CA SER A 115 -2.22 16.93 18.23
C SER A 115 -2.27 17.39 19.69
N LYS A 116 -1.86 18.62 19.92
CA LYS A 116 -1.92 19.25 21.26
C LYS A 116 -3.36 19.47 21.75
N ASP A 117 -4.29 19.52 20.82
CA ASP A 117 -5.72 19.76 21.10
C ASP A 117 -6.50 18.43 21.26
N PHE A 118 -5.83 17.27 21.27
CA PHE A 118 -6.46 15.96 21.38
C PHE A 118 -6.85 15.66 22.84
N ASP A 119 -8.10 15.26 23.06
CA ASP A 119 -8.60 14.77 24.35
C ASP A 119 -9.01 13.28 24.25
N PHE A 120 -8.48 12.46 25.14
CA PHE A 120 -8.81 11.03 25.21
C PHE A 120 -10.29 10.78 25.53
N SER A 121 -10.97 11.71 26.19
CA SER A 121 -12.40 11.63 26.45
C SER A 121 -13.27 11.68 25.17
N ASP A 122 -12.72 12.16 24.05
CA ASP A 122 -13.42 12.26 22.77
C ASP A 122 -13.37 10.96 21.93
N ILE A 123 -12.59 9.96 22.34
CA ILE A 123 -12.44 8.69 21.60
C ILE A 123 -13.79 8.03 21.28
N PRO A 124 -14.77 7.94 22.18
CA PRO A 124 -16.08 7.39 21.84
C PRO A 124 -16.79 8.17 20.72
N GLY A 125 -16.67 9.51 20.71
CA GLY A 125 -17.19 10.38 19.66
C GLY A 125 -16.48 10.14 18.30
N PHE A 126 -15.16 9.98 18.31
CA PHE A 126 -14.39 9.61 17.12
C PHE A 126 -14.78 8.24 16.58
N PHE A 127 -15.11 7.29 17.46
CA PHE A 127 -15.59 5.98 17.02
C PHE A 127 -16.96 6.03 16.35
N ASP A 128 -17.88 6.85 16.85
CA ASP A 128 -19.17 7.06 16.20
C ASP A 128 -19.02 7.80 14.88
N PHE A 129 -18.07 8.70 14.76
CA PHE A 129 -17.71 9.35 13.51
C PHE A 129 -17.07 8.36 12.49
N TRP A 130 -16.15 7.51 12.96
CA TRP A 130 -15.54 6.44 12.17
C TRP A 130 -16.58 5.51 11.53
N LYS A 131 -17.63 5.15 12.24
CA LYS A 131 -18.71 4.31 11.71
C LYS A 131 -19.42 4.94 10.52
N LYS A 132 -19.49 6.28 10.45
CA LYS A 132 -20.16 7.02 9.39
C LYS A 132 -19.34 7.08 8.10
N PHE A 133 -18.04 6.81 8.13
CA PHE A 133 -17.19 6.79 6.93
C PHE A 133 -17.68 5.82 5.87
N GLY A 134 -18.35 4.73 6.25
CA GLY A 134 -18.92 3.77 5.33
C GLY A 134 -20.13 4.25 4.53
N GLU A 135 -20.68 5.42 4.84
CA GLU A 135 -21.82 6.02 4.15
C GLU A 135 -21.37 6.87 2.95
N ASN A 136 -20.15 7.35 2.95
CA ASN A 136 -19.53 8.16 1.90
C ASN A 136 -18.79 7.29 0.88
N LYS A 137 -19.45 6.98 -0.25
CA LYS A 137 -18.87 6.20 -1.35
C LYS A 137 -18.02 7.02 -2.33
N LYS A 138 -17.75 8.29 -2.08
CA LYS A 138 -17.24 9.22 -3.10
C LYS A 138 -15.73 9.33 -3.22
N GLU A 139 -14.96 8.90 -2.25
CA GLU A 139 -13.50 8.98 -2.30
C GLU A 139 -12.89 7.60 -2.01
N GLU A 140 -12.20 7.05 -3.00
CA GLU A 140 -11.55 5.74 -2.87
C GLU A 140 -10.14 5.86 -2.28
N LEU A 141 -10.01 6.64 -1.20
CA LEU A 141 -8.77 6.73 -0.44
C LEU A 141 -8.47 5.37 0.22
N THR A 142 -7.23 4.91 0.10
CA THR A 142 -6.78 3.63 0.63
C THR A 142 -5.38 3.75 1.23
N HIS A 143 -4.82 2.61 1.69
CA HIS A 143 -3.40 2.54 2.11
C HIS A 143 -2.44 3.14 1.08
N ARG A 144 -2.74 3.06 -0.23
CA ARG A 144 -1.90 3.66 -1.29
C ARG A 144 -1.82 5.18 -1.13
N SER A 145 -2.93 5.83 -0.78
CA SER A 145 -2.97 7.26 -0.49
C SER A 145 -2.06 7.61 0.70
N ILE A 146 -2.13 6.82 1.77
CA ILE A 146 -1.28 7.01 2.96
C ILE A 146 0.19 6.87 2.61
N MET A 147 0.55 5.83 1.85
CA MET A 147 1.93 5.60 1.41
C MET A 147 2.44 6.72 0.52
N PHE A 148 1.58 7.23 -0.39
CA PHE A 148 1.91 8.34 -1.25
C PHE A 148 2.17 9.61 -0.43
N TRP A 149 1.28 9.95 0.52
CA TRP A 149 1.47 11.11 1.39
C TRP A 149 2.72 10.98 2.26
N ALA A 150 2.96 9.81 2.84
CA ALA A 150 4.18 9.57 3.62
C ALA A 150 5.44 9.71 2.76
N ARG A 151 5.42 9.23 1.51
CA ARG A 151 6.54 9.35 0.58
C ARG A 151 6.88 10.80 0.24
N ASN A 152 5.85 11.64 0.04
CA ASN A 152 6.03 13.01 -0.45
C ASN A 152 6.18 14.03 0.69
N ASP A 153 5.46 13.84 1.78
CA ASP A 153 5.29 14.87 2.81
C ASP A 153 6.02 14.54 4.13
N ALA A 154 6.37 13.27 4.37
CA ALA A 154 7.13 12.90 5.56
C ALA A 154 8.60 13.38 5.48
N PRO A 155 9.27 13.62 6.63
CA PRO A 155 10.71 13.82 6.66
C PRO A 155 11.45 12.68 5.96
N ARG A 156 12.28 13.02 4.97
CA ARG A 156 12.87 12.03 4.06
C ARG A 156 13.70 10.97 4.77
N ASP A 157 14.48 11.37 5.76
CA ASP A 157 15.29 10.50 6.60
C ASP A 157 14.45 9.45 7.32
N LYS A 158 13.35 9.87 7.96
CA LYS A 158 12.43 8.97 8.67
C LYS A 158 11.69 8.03 7.72
N TYR A 159 11.28 8.53 6.56
CA TYR A 159 10.62 7.71 5.55
C TYR A 159 11.57 6.63 5.02
N ASP A 160 12.81 6.98 4.68
CA ASP A 160 13.79 6.05 4.14
C ASP A 160 14.23 5.02 5.21
N GLU A 161 14.34 5.41 6.49
CA GLU A 161 14.60 4.51 7.61
C GLU A 161 13.47 3.49 7.78
N PHE A 162 12.22 3.96 7.87
CA PHE A 162 11.06 3.09 8.00
C PHE A 162 10.90 2.12 6.81
N ARG A 163 11.13 2.61 5.58
CA ARG A 163 11.11 1.77 4.38
C ARG A 163 12.17 0.69 4.43
N ARG A 164 13.35 1.02 4.92
CA ARG A 164 14.47 0.07 5.08
C ARG A 164 14.14 -0.99 6.11
N GLU A 165 13.64 -0.61 7.27
CA GLU A 165 13.24 -1.56 8.32
C GLU A 165 12.13 -2.53 7.85
N THR A 166 11.11 -1.98 7.18
CA THR A 166 10.02 -2.79 6.62
C THR A 166 10.54 -3.77 5.57
N LEU A 167 11.39 -3.32 4.65
CA LEU A 167 11.98 -4.16 3.61
C LEU A 167 12.91 -5.22 4.20
N ASP A 168 13.66 -4.87 5.23
CA ASP A 168 14.55 -5.77 5.96
C ASP A 168 13.78 -6.94 6.57
N HIS A 169 12.64 -6.66 7.19
CA HIS A 169 11.76 -7.69 7.72
C HIS A 169 11.32 -8.71 6.64
N TYR A 170 10.88 -8.24 5.48
CA TYR A 170 10.46 -9.13 4.39
C TYR A 170 11.63 -9.92 3.79
N ILE A 171 12.80 -9.30 3.63
CA ILE A 171 14.00 -10.00 3.18
C ILE A 171 14.39 -11.08 4.18
N ASP A 172 14.32 -10.80 5.48
CA ASP A 172 14.65 -11.75 6.53
C ASP A 172 13.75 -12.99 6.50
N ILE A 173 12.45 -12.80 6.24
CA ILE A 173 11.52 -13.92 6.05
C ILE A 173 11.97 -14.79 4.86
N THR A 174 12.36 -14.19 3.73
CA THR A 174 12.80 -14.96 2.54
C THR A 174 14.05 -15.78 2.80
N VAL A 175 14.90 -15.34 3.72
CA VAL A 175 16.21 -15.94 4.01
C VAL A 175 16.17 -16.91 5.18
N ALA A 176 15.23 -16.70 6.13
CA ALA A 176 15.07 -17.57 7.29
C ALA A 176 14.60 -18.99 6.91
N GLY A 177 13.87 -19.10 5.79
CA GLY A 177 13.24 -20.37 5.38
C GLY A 177 12.12 -20.81 6.30
N ASP A 178 11.18 -21.59 5.78
CA ASP A 178 10.17 -22.24 6.60
C ASP A 178 10.86 -23.28 7.49
N PHE A 179 10.58 -23.22 8.78
CA PHE A 179 10.94 -24.28 9.72
C PHE A 179 10.08 -25.50 9.40
N MET A 180 10.55 -26.36 8.48
CA MET A 180 9.94 -27.67 8.30
C MET A 180 10.43 -28.56 9.45
N PRO A 181 9.51 -29.17 10.22
CA PRO A 181 9.90 -30.15 11.22
C PRO A 181 10.71 -31.26 10.54
N SER A 182 11.83 -31.63 11.14
CA SER A 182 12.69 -32.72 10.68
C SER A 182 11.86 -33.99 10.48
N HIS A 183 11.73 -34.47 9.24
CA HIS A 183 11.16 -35.76 8.96
C HIS A 183 12.28 -36.80 9.03
N GLU A 184 12.16 -37.73 9.94
CA GLU A 184 12.97 -38.95 9.90
C GLU A 184 12.66 -39.71 8.61
N ASN A 185 13.68 -39.97 7.80
CA ASN A 185 13.52 -40.84 6.66
C ASN A 185 13.32 -42.28 7.16
N LYS A 186 12.77 -43.18 6.31
CA LYS A 186 12.51 -44.61 6.60
C LYS A 186 13.75 -45.39 7.08
N LYS A 187 14.92 -44.78 7.22
CA LYS A 187 16.18 -45.34 7.70
C LYS A 187 16.68 -44.68 9.00
N GLY A 188 15.84 -43.88 9.71
CA GLY A 188 16.22 -43.25 10.98
C GLY A 188 17.32 -42.24 10.88
N LYS A 189 17.63 -41.70 9.68
CA LYS A 189 18.54 -40.62 9.51
C LYS A 189 17.75 -39.31 9.51
N GLU A 190 18.03 -38.43 10.45
CA GLU A 190 17.57 -37.02 10.36
C GLU A 190 18.04 -36.45 9.03
N MET A 191 17.10 -36.27 8.11
CA MET A 191 17.34 -35.41 6.98
C MET A 191 17.17 -33.99 7.50
N ASN A 192 18.26 -33.28 7.68
CA ASN A 192 18.25 -31.83 7.61
C ASN A 192 17.67 -31.51 6.22
N VAL A 193 16.37 -31.27 6.16
CA VAL A 193 15.76 -30.70 4.96
C VAL A 193 16.49 -29.41 4.77
N ALA A 194 17.32 -29.34 3.73
CA ALA A 194 18.05 -28.16 3.36
C ALA A 194 17.03 -27.01 3.38
N GLN A 195 17.26 -26.03 4.23
CA GLN A 195 16.44 -24.82 4.30
C GLN A 195 16.33 -24.30 2.89
N GLN A 196 15.16 -24.46 2.30
CA GLN A 196 14.92 -24.06 0.92
C GLN A 196 14.91 -22.53 0.93
N CYS A 197 16.05 -21.98 0.53
CA CYS A 197 16.22 -20.55 0.43
C CYS A 197 15.24 -19.99 -0.59
N ALA A 198 14.57 -18.93 -0.24
CA ALA A 198 13.72 -18.05 -1.06
C ALA A 198 12.96 -18.75 -2.19
N ARG A 199 11.70 -19.00 -1.99
CA ARG A 199 10.78 -19.43 -3.06
C ARG A 199 10.48 -18.23 -3.98
N ASP A 200 10.10 -18.51 -5.21
CA ASP A 200 9.72 -17.48 -6.18
C ASP A 200 8.64 -16.53 -5.62
N TYR A 201 7.68 -17.06 -4.84
CA TYR A 201 6.65 -16.29 -4.17
C TYR A 201 7.22 -15.32 -3.12
N ASP A 202 8.15 -15.78 -2.28
CA ASP A 202 8.74 -14.94 -1.22
C ASP A 202 9.50 -13.75 -1.84
N LEU A 203 10.25 -14.01 -2.92
CA LEU A 203 10.92 -12.96 -3.69
C LEU A 203 9.91 -12.03 -4.39
N ALA A 204 8.76 -12.54 -4.84
CA ALA A 204 7.68 -11.72 -5.38
C ALA A 204 7.06 -10.80 -4.31
N VAL A 205 6.96 -11.26 -3.05
CA VAL A 205 6.51 -10.41 -1.92
C VAL A 205 7.50 -9.28 -1.68
N VAL A 206 8.80 -9.54 -1.67
CA VAL A 206 9.83 -8.48 -1.54
C VAL A 206 9.74 -7.49 -2.70
N LEU A 207 9.59 -7.98 -3.94
CA LEU A 207 9.38 -7.14 -5.11
C LEU A 207 8.14 -6.25 -4.96
N TYR A 208 7.04 -6.83 -4.49
CA TYR A 208 5.80 -6.10 -4.22
C TYR A 208 6.04 -5.00 -3.18
N GLN A 209 6.70 -5.30 -2.07
CA GLN A 209 7.00 -4.31 -1.04
C GLN A 209 7.87 -3.15 -1.56
N MET A 210 8.77 -3.42 -2.49
CA MET A 210 9.60 -2.38 -3.11
C MET A 210 8.80 -1.43 -4.03
N PHE A 211 7.80 -1.96 -4.76
CA PHE A 211 7.21 -1.26 -5.90
C PHE A 211 5.67 -1.16 -5.90
N LYS A 212 4.98 -1.53 -4.83
CA LYS A 212 3.51 -1.57 -4.72
C LYS A 212 2.81 -0.23 -4.93
N ASP A 213 3.52 0.88 -4.77
CA ASP A 213 3.07 2.24 -4.99
C ASP A 213 3.28 2.72 -6.45
N GLN A 214 4.02 1.95 -7.25
CA GLN A 214 4.42 2.35 -8.60
C GLN A 214 3.84 1.46 -9.70
N PHE A 215 3.41 0.23 -9.38
CA PHE A 215 2.93 -0.72 -10.37
C PHE A 215 1.57 -1.29 -10.00
N ILE A 216 0.78 -1.57 -11.02
CA ILE A 216 -0.50 -2.29 -10.94
C ILE A 216 -0.56 -3.31 -12.06
N CYS A 217 -1.04 -4.52 -11.74
CA CYS A 217 -1.44 -5.53 -12.70
C CYS A 217 -2.95 -5.51 -12.83
N TYR A 218 -3.50 -5.13 -13.99
CA TYR A 218 -4.95 -5.06 -14.20
C TYR A 218 -5.52 -6.26 -14.95
N SER A 219 -4.67 -7.17 -15.43
CA SER A 219 -5.09 -8.44 -16.02
C SER A 219 -4.06 -9.51 -15.74
N GLN A 220 -4.52 -10.67 -15.25
CA GLN A 220 -3.65 -11.82 -14.95
C GLN A 220 -3.43 -12.76 -16.14
N ASN A 221 -4.06 -12.49 -17.29
CA ASN A 221 -3.97 -13.33 -18.48
C ASN A 221 -2.55 -13.30 -19.07
N GLY A 222 -2.04 -14.46 -19.48
CA GLY A 222 -0.70 -14.58 -20.05
C GLY A 222 0.39 -14.07 -19.11
N ARG A 223 1.23 -13.15 -19.59
CA ARG A 223 2.27 -12.50 -18.79
C ARG A 223 1.76 -11.35 -17.92
N GLY A 224 0.44 -11.08 -17.98
CA GLY A 224 -0.20 -9.97 -17.28
C GLY A 224 -0.15 -8.69 -18.09
N LYS A 225 -1.14 -7.81 -17.82
CA LYS A 225 -1.12 -6.43 -18.32
C LYS A 225 -0.86 -5.51 -17.16
N TRP A 226 0.09 -4.61 -17.35
CA TRP A 226 0.65 -3.83 -16.27
C TRP A 226 0.62 -2.34 -16.58
N MET A 227 0.44 -1.56 -15.53
CA MET A 227 0.61 -0.12 -15.56
C MET A 227 1.70 0.29 -14.58
N LYS A 228 2.44 1.32 -14.95
CA LYS A 228 3.45 1.98 -14.11
C LYS A 228 3.06 3.43 -13.91
N PHE A 229 3.11 3.89 -12.67
CA PHE A 229 2.95 5.30 -12.34
C PHE A 229 4.26 6.06 -12.56
N ASP A 230 4.25 7.09 -13.40
CA ASP A 230 5.44 7.88 -13.77
C ASP A 230 5.61 9.17 -12.95
N GLY A 231 4.77 9.38 -11.94
CA GLY A 231 4.73 10.57 -11.09
C GLY A 231 3.50 11.43 -11.34
N ASN A 232 2.94 11.47 -12.56
CA ASN A 232 1.74 12.25 -12.89
C ASN A 232 0.61 11.40 -13.45
N ARG A 233 0.93 10.28 -14.10
CA ARG A 233 -0.06 9.40 -14.73
C ARG A 233 0.38 7.96 -14.77
N TRP A 234 -0.56 7.08 -15.08
CA TRP A 234 -0.32 5.66 -15.31
C TRP A 234 0.00 5.40 -16.77
N LEU A 235 1.12 4.76 -17.03
CA LEU A 235 1.57 4.36 -18.35
C LEU A 235 1.53 2.83 -18.48
N GLU A 236 1.18 2.34 -19.65
CA GLU A 236 1.25 0.91 -19.94
C GLU A 236 2.71 0.42 -19.88
N ASN A 237 2.90 -0.70 -19.20
CA ASN A 237 4.20 -1.35 -19.04
C ASN A 237 4.11 -2.78 -19.56
N GLU A 238 4.42 -2.95 -20.87
CA GLU A 238 4.31 -4.23 -21.54
C GLU A 238 5.06 -5.33 -20.78
N GLU A 239 4.35 -6.45 -20.50
CA GLU A 239 4.91 -7.62 -19.83
C GLU A 239 5.71 -7.32 -18.55
N ALA A 240 5.45 -6.19 -17.88
CA ALA A 240 6.19 -5.72 -16.72
C ALA A 240 7.71 -5.58 -16.95
N TRP A 241 8.13 -5.16 -18.16
CA TRP A 241 9.55 -5.13 -18.50
C TRP A 241 10.40 -4.29 -17.56
N SER A 242 9.88 -3.13 -17.10
CA SER A 242 10.62 -2.28 -16.16
C SER A 242 10.68 -2.90 -14.75
N LEU A 243 9.63 -3.63 -14.32
CA LEU A 243 9.65 -4.38 -13.07
C LEU A 243 10.62 -5.58 -13.16
N ARG A 244 10.70 -6.21 -14.35
CA ARG A 244 11.68 -7.27 -14.64
C ARG A 244 13.13 -6.75 -14.58
N LYS A 245 13.35 -5.54 -15.06
CA LYS A 245 14.64 -4.85 -14.96
C LYS A 245 14.98 -4.56 -13.48
N ALA A 246 14.02 -4.07 -12.72
CA ALA A 246 14.16 -3.76 -11.30
C ALA A 246 14.59 -4.98 -10.45
N LEU A 247 14.16 -6.21 -10.80
CA LEU A 247 14.67 -7.43 -10.17
C LEU A 247 16.20 -7.55 -10.27
N SER A 248 16.76 -7.21 -11.42
CA SER A 248 18.20 -7.38 -11.70
C SER A 248 19.06 -6.19 -11.27
N GLU A 249 18.45 -5.05 -11.00
CA GLU A 249 19.15 -3.82 -10.63
C GLU A 249 18.85 -3.46 -9.17
N GLU A 250 17.68 -2.88 -8.90
CA GLU A 250 17.36 -2.32 -7.59
C GLU A 250 17.22 -3.41 -6.51
N MET A 251 16.43 -4.46 -6.78
CA MET A 251 16.25 -5.54 -5.82
C MET A 251 17.56 -6.33 -5.59
N TYR A 252 18.30 -6.57 -6.66
CA TYR A 252 19.63 -7.19 -6.55
C TYR A 252 20.58 -6.36 -5.68
N SER A 253 20.63 -5.03 -5.85
CA SER A 253 21.47 -4.14 -5.06
C SER A 253 21.17 -4.24 -3.57
N VAL A 254 19.88 -4.24 -3.20
CA VAL A 254 19.46 -4.37 -1.81
C VAL A 254 19.93 -5.69 -1.19
N TYR A 255 19.80 -6.82 -1.90
CA TYR A 255 20.28 -8.10 -1.42
C TYR A 255 21.81 -8.14 -1.33
N GLN A 256 22.51 -7.55 -2.30
CA GLN A 256 23.97 -7.48 -2.32
C GLN A 256 24.52 -6.65 -1.14
N GLU A 257 23.91 -5.51 -0.84
CA GLU A 257 24.29 -4.69 0.32
C GLU A 257 24.19 -5.48 1.62
N LYS A 258 23.14 -6.30 1.79
CA LYS A 258 23.00 -7.16 2.96
C LYS A 258 24.03 -8.28 3.01
N VAL A 259 24.40 -8.85 1.86
CA VAL A 259 25.51 -9.84 1.80
C VAL A 259 26.79 -9.21 2.30
N VAL A 260 27.14 -8.00 1.82
CA VAL A 260 28.36 -7.28 2.22
C VAL A 260 28.31 -6.92 3.70
N ALA A 261 27.18 -6.40 4.20
CA ALA A 261 27.01 -6.06 5.61
C ALA A 261 27.19 -7.29 6.53
N ASN A 262 26.58 -8.43 6.17
CA ASN A 262 26.71 -9.67 6.94
C ASN A 262 28.15 -10.23 6.88
N MET A 263 28.83 -10.15 5.73
CA MET A 263 30.24 -10.56 5.61
C MET A 263 31.14 -9.75 6.54
N SER A 264 30.94 -8.44 6.57
CA SER A 264 31.69 -7.55 7.48
C SER A 264 31.38 -7.87 8.95
N PHE A 265 30.11 -8.18 9.24
CA PHE A 265 29.69 -8.50 10.60
C PHE A 265 30.23 -9.86 11.08
N VAL A 266 30.29 -10.88 10.23
CA VAL A 266 30.86 -12.20 10.54
C VAL A 266 32.32 -12.07 10.99
N GLN A 267 33.08 -11.17 10.40
CA GLN A 267 34.49 -10.96 10.75
C GLN A 267 34.71 -10.42 12.18
N THR A 268 33.67 -9.97 12.85
CA THR A 268 33.75 -9.47 14.25
C THR A 268 33.58 -10.57 15.28
N PHE A 269 33.26 -11.80 14.88
CA PHE A 269 33.06 -12.96 15.76
C PHE A 269 34.19 -13.98 15.59
N GLU A 270 34.49 -14.71 16.66
CA GLU A 270 35.34 -15.88 16.62
C GLU A 270 34.58 -17.07 15.98
N GLU A 271 35.29 -17.99 15.33
CA GLU A 271 34.66 -19.12 14.59
C GLU A 271 33.89 -20.09 15.49
N ASP A 272 34.14 -20.12 16.78
CA ASP A 272 33.45 -20.94 17.77
C ASP A 272 32.20 -20.26 18.36
N ASP A 273 31.93 -18.97 18.02
CA ASP A 273 30.71 -18.30 18.42
C ASP A 273 29.48 -18.93 17.66
N PRO A 274 28.45 -19.37 18.38
CA PRO A 274 27.25 -19.94 17.74
C PRO A 274 26.60 -19.00 16.71
N ARG A 275 26.74 -17.70 16.88
CA ARG A 275 26.23 -16.66 15.96
C ARG A 275 26.96 -16.66 14.63
N TRP A 276 28.22 -17.05 14.60
CA TRP A 276 29.04 -17.10 13.39
C TRP A 276 28.42 -18.00 12.32
N ASN A 277 28.04 -19.23 12.71
CA ASN A 277 27.40 -20.19 11.79
C ASN A 277 26.04 -19.69 11.28
N ALA A 278 25.22 -19.08 12.14
CA ALA A 278 23.92 -18.54 11.76
C ALA A 278 24.06 -17.41 10.73
N ILE A 279 24.97 -16.46 10.96
CA ILE A 279 25.20 -15.33 10.05
C ILE A 279 25.80 -15.81 8.73
N ARG A 280 26.71 -16.80 8.76
CA ARG A 280 27.29 -17.40 7.55
C ARG A 280 26.22 -18.08 6.68
N THR A 281 25.35 -18.88 7.30
CA THR A 281 24.22 -19.52 6.60
C THR A 281 23.30 -18.48 5.98
N ARG A 282 22.96 -17.44 6.74
CA ARG A 282 22.16 -16.33 6.23
C ARG A 282 22.82 -15.63 5.04
N THR A 283 24.12 -15.36 5.14
CA THR A 283 24.90 -14.73 4.06
C THR A 283 24.90 -15.59 2.80
N HIS A 284 25.05 -16.91 2.95
CA HIS A 284 24.96 -17.86 1.84
C HIS A 284 23.59 -17.80 1.16
N ASN A 285 22.51 -17.80 1.95
CA ASN A 285 21.15 -17.72 1.45
C ASN A 285 20.88 -16.40 0.71
N LEU A 286 21.35 -15.27 1.23
CA LEU A 286 21.28 -13.97 0.53
C LEU A 286 22.01 -13.99 -0.81
N ALA A 287 23.22 -14.60 -0.85
CA ALA A 287 23.98 -14.73 -2.09
C ALA A 287 23.28 -15.63 -3.12
N GLN A 288 22.58 -16.68 -2.68
CA GLN A 288 21.74 -17.48 -3.57
C GLN A 288 20.59 -16.64 -4.15
N CYS A 289 19.91 -15.80 -3.35
CA CYS A 289 18.89 -14.87 -3.85
C CYS A 289 19.48 -13.95 -4.92
N CYS A 290 20.67 -13.37 -4.70
CA CYS A 290 21.36 -12.56 -5.68
C CYS A 290 21.55 -13.30 -7.02
N GLN A 291 21.90 -14.59 -6.99
CA GLN A 291 22.06 -15.39 -8.20
C GLN A 291 20.74 -15.61 -8.93
N LEU A 292 19.63 -15.86 -8.18
CA LEU A 292 18.28 -16.03 -8.76
C LEU A 292 17.82 -14.76 -9.47
N LEU A 293 18.07 -13.59 -8.89
CA LEU A 293 17.68 -12.28 -9.43
C LEU A 293 18.41 -11.92 -10.73
N LYS A 294 19.53 -12.57 -11.04
CA LYS A 294 20.26 -12.37 -12.32
C LYS A 294 19.89 -13.40 -13.40
N LYS A 295 19.25 -14.52 -13.04
CA LYS A 295 18.89 -15.58 -14.00
C LYS A 295 17.52 -15.29 -14.63
N SER A 296 17.36 -15.64 -15.91
CA SER A 296 16.12 -15.35 -16.67
C SER A 296 14.91 -16.12 -16.13
N SER A 297 15.01 -17.44 -16.04
CA SER A 297 13.89 -18.30 -15.62
C SER A 297 13.34 -17.98 -14.21
N PRO A 298 14.18 -17.81 -13.17
CA PRO A 298 13.66 -17.37 -11.86
C PRO A 298 12.96 -16.02 -11.90
N LYS A 299 13.46 -15.04 -12.67
CA LYS A 299 12.78 -13.75 -12.83
C LYS A 299 11.39 -13.88 -13.44
N ASP A 300 11.24 -14.75 -14.42
CA ASP A 300 9.92 -15.01 -15.05
C ASP A 300 8.96 -15.67 -14.04
N ASN A 301 9.45 -16.59 -13.20
CA ASN A 301 8.66 -17.20 -12.14
C ASN A 301 8.25 -16.18 -11.07
N ILE A 302 9.19 -15.35 -10.59
CA ILE A 302 8.91 -14.28 -9.63
C ILE A 302 7.82 -13.34 -10.16
N LEU A 303 7.92 -12.89 -11.40
CA LEU A 303 6.91 -12.03 -12.02
C LEU A 303 5.56 -12.72 -12.19
N LYS A 304 5.56 -14.04 -12.41
CA LYS A 304 4.32 -14.83 -12.48
C LYS A 304 3.59 -14.84 -11.13
N GLU A 305 4.33 -15.00 -10.02
CA GLU A 305 3.77 -14.90 -8.67
C GLU A 305 3.36 -13.46 -8.32
N ALA A 306 4.17 -12.48 -8.73
CA ALA A 306 3.91 -11.06 -8.48
C ALA A 306 2.59 -10.57 -9.09
N LYS A 307 2.11 -11.17 -10.19
CA LYS A 307 0.82 -10.77 -10.79
C LYS A 307 -0.33 -10.75 -9.80
N ALA A 308 -0.40 -11.76 -8.93
CA ALA A 308 -1.48 -11.85 -7.94
C ALA A 308 -1.35 -10.78 -6.85
N LEU A 309 -0.13 -10.41 -6.48
CA LEU A 309 0.13 -9.41 -5.45
C LEU A 309 -0.17 -7.98 -5.93
N PHE A 310 0.17 -7.67 -7.19
CA PHE A 310 -0.08 -6.36 -7.80
C PHE A 310 -1.47 -6.22 -8.42
N TYR A 311 -2.31 -7.25 -8.37
CA TYR A 311 -3.59 -7.26 -9.08
C TYR A 311 -4.61 -6.29 -8.50
N ASP A 312 -5.13 -5.40 -9.36
CA ASP A 312 -6.25 -4.52 -9.07
C ASP A 312 -7.31 -4.69 -10.18
N LYS A 313 -8.40 -5.39 -9.84
CA LYS A 313 -9.48 -5.72 -10.80
C LYS A 313 -10.27 -4.49 -11.24
N ASP A 314 -10.34 -3.48 -10.37
CA ASP A 314 -11.20 -2.31 -10.55
C ASP A 314 -10.45 -1.14 -11.21
N PHE A 315 -9.14 -1.33 -11.50
CA PHE A 315 -8.27 -0.27 -12.04
C PHE A 315 -8.80 0.34 -13.34
N LEU A 316 -9.22 -0.49 -14.31
CA LEU A 316 -9.70 0.00 -15.60
C LEU A 316 -11.03 0.75 -15.48
N GLU A 317 -11.88 0.38 -14.52
CA GLU A 317 -13.14 1.07 -14.27
C GLU A 317 -12.95 2.47 -13.69
N LYS A 318 -11.83 2.67 -12.97
CA LYS A 318 -11.46 3.94 -12.34
C LYS A 318 -10.65 4.84 -13.26
N GLN A 319 -10.03 4.26 -14.28
CA GLN A 319 -9.12 4.97 -15.17
C GLN A 319 -9.84 6.09 -15.93
N ASP A 320 -9.27 7.30 -15.89
CA ASP A 320 -9.74 8.50 -16.59
C ASP A 320 -11.20 8.90 -16.28
N GLN A 321 -11.72 8.57 -15.07
CA GLN A 321 -13.10 8.88 -14.68
C GLN A 321 -13.30 10.29 -14.11
N TYR A 322 -12.24 11.02 -13.81
CA TYR A 322 -12.33 12.34 -13.19
C TYR A 322 -12.22 13.46 -14.23
N PRO A 323 -13.36 14.01 -14.74
CA PRO A 323 -13.35 14.99 -15.83
C PRO A 323 -12.79 16.37 -15.42
N TYR A 324 -12.60 16.59 -14.12
CA TYR A 324 -12.05 17.81 -13.58
C TYR A 324 -10.52 17.77 -13.40
N LEU A 325 -9.86 16.67 -13.78
CA LEU A 325 -8.41 16.54 -13.74
C LEU A 325 -7.84 16.62 -15.16
N LEU A 326 -6.87 17.51 -15.35
CA LEU A 326 -6.14 17.65 -16.61
C LEU A 326 -4.65 17.42 -16.37
N CYS A 327 -4.10 16.36 -16.98
CA CYS A 327 -2.70 16.01 -16.81
C CYS A 327 -1.81 16.72 -17.84
N TYR A 328 -0.76 17.34 -17.35
CA TYR A 328 0.37 17.90 -18.07
C TYR A 328 1.63 17.06 -17.85
N ASN A 329 2.71 17.33 -18.60
CA ASN A 329 3.97 16.60 -18.36
C ASN A 329 4.57 16.88 -16.98
N ASN A 330 4.38 18.11 -16.48
CA ASN A 330 4.94 18.59 -15.22
C ASN A 330 3.96 18.57 -14.03
N GLY A 331 2.77 17.98 -14.16
CA GLY A 331 1.79 17.87 -13.07
C GLY A 331 0.35 17.73 -13.54
N VAL A 332 -0.59 17.94 -12.64
CA VAL A 332 -2.04 17.83 -12.87
C VAL A 332 -2.72 19.11 -12.42
N TYR A 333 -3.57 19.67 -13.27
CA TYR A 333 -4.47 20.76 -12.90
C TYR A 333 -5.80 20.17 -12.41
N ASP A 334 -6.17 20.52 -11.20
CA ASP A 334 -7.41 20.12 -10.55
C ASP A 334 -8.41 21.28 -10.62
N PHE A 335 -9.37 21.22 -11.55
CA PHE A 335 -10.38 22.27 -11.75
C PHE A 335 -11.39 22.36 -10.60
N LYS A 336 -11.52 21.31 -9.79
CA LYS A 336 -12.43 21.32 -8.65
C LYS A 336 -11.84 22.14 -7.49
N GLU A 337 -10.53 21.97 -7.26
CA GLU A 337 -9.79 22.72 -6.24
C GLU A 337 -9.15 24.00 -6.80
N ASN A 338 -9.17 24.16 -8.13
CA ASN A 338 -8.53 25.26 -8.88
C ASN A 338 -7.05 25.43 -8.56
N ILE A 339 -6.32 24.31 -8.51
CA ILE A 339 -4.88 24.25 -8.22
C ILE A 339 -4.12 23.42 -9.24
N PHE A 340 -2.88 23.79 -9.46
CA PHE A 340 -1.89 22.93 -10.13
C PHE A 340 -1.07 22.21 -9.08
N ARG A 341 -0.94 20.88 -9.21
CA ARG A 341 -0.27 20.01 -8.25
C ARG A 341 0.42 18.83 -8.93
N ASP A 342 1.24 18.11 -8.21
CA ASP A 342 1.76 16.82 -8.66
C ASP A 342 0.62 15.80 -8.83
N GLY A 343 0.79 14.90 -9.80
CA GLY A 343 -0.13 13.79 -10.00
C GLY A 343 -0.10 12.82 -8.82
N ARG A 344 -1.21 12.11 -8.63
CA ARG A 344 -1.37 11.11 -7.57
C ARG A 344 -1.78 9.78 -8.18
N PRO A 345 -1.33 8.62 -7.63
CA PRO A 345 -1.79 7.32 -8.10
C PRO A 345 -3.31 7.17 -8.12
N GLU A 346 -4.01 7.81 -7.17
CA GLU A 346 -5.46 7.81 -7.02
C GLU A 346 -6.20 8.68 -8.04
N ASP A 347 -5.49 9.49 -8.78
CA ASP A 347 -6.08 10.26 -9.90
C ASP A 347 -6.46 9.35 -11.07
N TYR A 348 -5.90 8.14 -11.13
CA TYR A 348 -6.12 7.13 -12.17
C TYR A 348 -6.01 7.65 -13.59
N ILE A 349 -5.24 8.72 -13.80
CA ILE A 349 -5.06 9.36 -15.10
C ILE A 349 -4.12 8.51 -15.96
N SER A 350 -4.48 8.27 -17.22
CA SER A 350 -3.59 7.65 -18.21
C SER A 350 -3.23 8.60 -19.37
N LYS A 351 -4.06 9.61 -19.61
CA LYS A 351 -3.92 10.56 -20.71
C LYS A 351 -3.25 11.84 -20.25
N SER A 352 -2.52 12.49 -21.16
CA SER A 352 -1.88 13.78 -20.90
C SER A 352 -2.02 14.69 -22.12
N THR A 353 -1.98 15.98 -21.89
CA THR A 353 -1.87 17.00 -22.95
C THR A 353 -0.54 16.91 -23.73
N ASN A 354 0.48 16.21 -23.17
CA ASN A 354 1.85 16.12 -23.64
C ASN A 354 2.59 17.48 -23.74
N ILE A 355 2.10 18.49 -23.04
CA ILE A 355 2.73 19.80 -22.89
C ILE A 355 2.91 20.13 -21.40
N ASP A 356 3.77 21.07 -21.08
CA ASP A 356 3.96 21.58 -19.74
C ASP A 356 2.90 22.63 -19.42
N TYR A 357 2.36 22.60 -18.20
CA TYR A 357 1.55 23.70 -17.67
C TYR A 357 2.45 24.89 -17.37
N ILE A 358 2.04 26.05 -17.89
CA ILE A 358 2.68 27.34 -17.63
C ILE A 358 1.67 28.22 -16.88
N PRO A 359 1.96 28.65 -15.64
CA PRO A 359 1.05 29.53 -14.91
C PRO A 359 0.98 30.91 -15.56
N LEU A 360 -0.19 31.53 -15.51
CA LEU A 360 -0.46 32.87 -16.12
C LEU A 360 0.59 33.91 -15.77
N SER A 361 1.13 33.86 -14.55
CA SER A 361 2.19 34.79 -14.10
C SER A 361 3.51 34.67 -14.86
N LYS A 362 3.72 33.60 -15.61
CA LYS A 362 4.92 33.36 -16.43
C LYS A 362 4.70 33.58 -17.92
N ILE A 363 3.47 33.87 -18.34
CA ILE A 363 3.13 34.16 -19.73
C ILE A 363 3.44 35.62 -20.00
N ASN A 364 4.10 35.92 -21.13
CA ASN A 364 4.37 37.31 -21.50
C ASN A 364 3.09 38.04 -21.94
N GLN A 365 3.08 39.35 -21.81
CA GLN A 365 1.92 40.18 -22.07
C GLN A 365 1.40 40.07 -23.52
N ASN A 366 2.32 40.03 -24.50
CA ASN A 366 1.94 39.92 -25.92
C ASN A 366 1.17 38.64 -26.21
N THR A 367 1.63 37.48 -25.63
CA THR A 367 0.92 36.22 -25.78
C THR A 367 -0.47 36.25 -25.12
N LEU A 368 -0.62 36.93 -23.99
CA LEU A 368 -1.93 37.13 -23.36
C LEU A 368 -2.88 37.93 -24.22
N GLU A 369 -2.37 39.00 -24.87
CA GLU A 369 -3.14 39.81 -25.80
C GLU A 369 -3.58 39.00 -27.03
N GLU A 370 -2.69 38.22 -27.62
CA GLU A 370 -3.00 37.32 -28.74
C GLU A 370 -4.06 36.27 -28.36
N ILE A 371 -3.98 35.71 -27.14
CA ILE A 371 -4.98 34.76 -26.64
C ILE A 371 -6.34 35.43 -26.48
N ASN A 372 -6.38 36.67 -25.92
CA ASN A 372 -7.61 37.40 -25.73
C ASN A 372 -8.26 37.76 -27.06
N GLU A 373 -7.49 38.26 -28.02
CA GLU A 373 -7.97 38.55 -29.38
C GLU A 373 -8.56 37.28 -30.04
N PHE A 374 -7.88 36.14 -29.90
CA PHE A 374 -8.38 34.85 -30.40
C PHE A 374 -9.69 34.45 -29.73
N MET A 375 -9.80 34.61 -28.42
CA MET A 375 -11.03 34.27 -27.67
C MET A 375 -12.19 35.18 -28.06
N GLU A 376 -11.97 36.50 -28.26
CA GLU A 376 -12.97 37.43 -28.71
C GLU A 376 -13.48 37.11 -30.14
N GLN A 377 -12.59 36.59 -31.01
CA GLN A 377 -12.97 36.15 -32.35
C GLN A 377 -13.83 34.86 -32.33
N LEU A 378 -13.60 33.98 -31.36
CA LEU A 378 -14.36 32.72 -31.23
C LEU A 378 -15.70 32.89 -30.51
N PHE A 379 -15.77 33.82 -29.57
CA PHE A 379 -16.92 34.06 -28.71
C PHE A 379 -17.26 35.56 -28.70
N PRO A 380 -17.76 36.09 -29.85
CA PRO A 380 -18.09 37.51 -29.98
C PRO A 380 -19.27 37.94 -29.11
#